data_cbd3d31cbfdd42b373539a81533642c9
#
_entry.id   cbd3d31cbfdd42b373539a81533642c9
#
_cell.length_a   1.000
_cell.length_b   1.000
_cell.length_c   1.000
_cell.angle_alpha   90.00
_cell.angle_beta   90.00
_cell.angle_gamma   90.00
#
_symmetry.space_group_name_H-M   'P 1'
#
loop_
_entity.id
_entity.type
_entity.pdbx_description
1 polymer ?
#
loop_
_entity_poly.entity_id
_entity_poly.type
_entity_poly.pdbx_seq_one_letter_code
_entity_poly.pdbx_strand_id
1 'polypeptide(L)'
;TPVMSSAASDVYKRQCPKGPTGWVSTSETDVEGDGCSDFDTDEDGFVDQRDNCPSTSNAGQEDLDGDSIGDACDLDEDGDGIVNIEDGCPRDLALWDSTEMNDWDRDGCQDSINDLDDDNDLMLDMIGSNQLDMCPKGYRDWNATDVSLDRDQDGCHDDEEDEDDDGDGFDDIFDLCPRGLVGPVLPSQDFDSDGCVDGEEDVDDDADGVLNEVDICPRTPLSTVVDGAGCSSQQADTDSDGILNDDDLCPSTPLGEQVDADGCTVIVVENKGESTESSFGINQVLILIAIALACVAGYFTFKPVKAPTNQPQQKAVPTLETEPATVPEVSSEPVEDCLLYTS
;
A
#
# COMPACT_ATOMS: atom_id res chain seq x y z
N THR A 1 -70.96 26.40 -50.56
CA THR A 1 -70.97 26.61 -49.08
C THR A 1 -69.54 26.87 -48.62
N PRO A 2 -69.34 28.03 -47.96
CA PRO A 2 -67.98 28.27 -47.41
C PRO A 2 -67.74 27.30 -46.27
N VAL A 3 -66.64 26.59 -46.33
CA VAL A 3 -66.09 25.83 -45.22
C VAL A 3 -65.74 26.86 -44.16
N MET A 4 -66.50 26.95 -43.14
CA MET A 4 -66.16 27.76 -41.95
C MET A 4 -64.90 27.13 -41.36
N SER A 5 -63.86 27.86 -41.38
CA SER A 5 -62.65 27.55 -40.65
C SER A 5 -63.03 27.38 -39.16
N SER A 6 -62.85 26.18 -38.63
CA SER A 6 -63.16 25.84 -37.23
C SER A 6 -62.26 26.53 -36.20
N ALA A 7 -61.35 27.42 -36.67
CA ALA A 7 -60.39 28.11 -35.83
C ALA A 7 -60.92 28.96 -34.68
N ALA A 8 -62.26 29.30 -34.73
CA ALA A 8 -62.87 30.17 -33.68
C ALA A 8 -63.54 29.42 -32.53
N SER A 9 -63.78 28.11 -32.65
CA SER A 9 -64.40 27.34 -31.53
C SER A 9 -63.30 26.63 -30.71
N ASP A 10 -62.05 26.70 -31.13
CA ASP A 10 -60.99 25.86 -30.67
C ASP A 10 -60.28 26.33 -29.40
N VAL A 11 -60.38 27.61 -29.07
CA VAL A 11 -59.63 28.19 -27.92
C VAL A 11 -60.19 27.64 -26.55
N TYR A 12 -61.38 27.11 -26.50
CA TYR A 12 -62.00 26.56 -25.29
C TYR A 12 -61.98 25.04 -25.20
N LYS A 13 -61.52 24.36 -26.26
CA LYS A 13 -61.41 22.88 -26.28
C LYS A 13 -60.04 22.33 -26.29
N ARG A 14 -59.03 23.15 -26.52
CA ARG A 14 -57.65 22.72 -26.61
C ARG A 14 -57.12 22.31 -25.23
N GLN A 15 -56.97 21.03 -25.01
CA GLN A 15 -56.35 20.49 -23.79
C GLN A 15 -54.82 20.52 -23.90
N CYS A 16 -54.30 20.71 -25.11
CA CYS A 16 -52.83 20.72 -25.42
C CYS A 16 -52.37 22.11 -25.88
N PRO A 17 -52.17 23.07 -24.97
CA PRO A 17 -51.78 24.46 -25.32
C PRO A 17 -50.35 24.59 -25.90
N LYS A 18 -49.49 23.56 -25.75
CA LYS A 18 -48.11 23.52 -26.24
C LYS A 18 -47.97 22.60 -27.47
N GLY A 19 -49.06 22.04 -28.01
CA GLY A 19 -49.03 21.12 -29.14
C GLY A 19 -48.45 21.72 -30.44
N PRO A 20 -48.13 20.90 -31.42
CA PRO A 20 -47.51 21.31 -32.68
C PRO A 20 -48.36 22.35 -33.39
N THR A 21 -47.69 23.29 -34.10
CA THR A 21 -48.37 24.34 -34.88
C THR A 21 -48.43 23.96 -36.35
N GLY A 22 -49.57 24.28 -36.99
CA GLY A 22 -49.73 24.11 -38.43
C GLY A 22 -50.39 22.80 -38.88
N TRP A 23 -50.78 21.94 -37.97
CA TRP A 23 -51.59 20.76 -38.25
C TRP A 23 -53.09 21.08 -38.31
N VAL A 24 -53.86 20.18 -38.84
CA VAL A 24 -55.31 20.34 -38.95
C VAL A 24 -55.97 19.17 -38.23
N SER A 25 -56.83 19.47 -37.27
CA SER A 25 -57.64 18.46 -36.59
C SER A 25 -58.57 17.78 -37.59
N THR A 26 -58.42 16.49 -37.75
CA THR A 26 -59.25 15.59 -38.56
C THR A 26 -59.58 14.36 -37.71
N SER A 27 -60.49 13.50 -38.19
CA SER A 27 -60.76 12.22 -37.50
C SER A 27 -59.61 11.23 -37.54
N GLU A 28 -58.51 11.55 -38.21
CA GLU A 28 -57.28 10.73 -38.30
C GLU A 28 -56.15 11.32 -37.49
N THR A 29 -56.16 12.63 -37.24
CA THR A 29 -55.09 13.36 -36.52
C THR A 29 -55.53 13.87 -35.17
N ASP A 30 -56.82 13.71 -34.82
CA ASP A 30 -57.47 14.10 -33.57
C ASP A 30 -58.72 13.23 -33.42
N VAL A 31 -58.53 11.98 -33.01
CA VAL A 31 -59.54 10.93 -32.99
C VAL A 31 -60.63 11.23 -31.93
N GLU A 32 -60.25 11.79 -30.80
CA GLU A 32 -61.13 12.15 -29.71
C GLU A 32 -61.78 13.52 -29.90
N GLY A 33 -61.28 14.35 -30.82
CA GLY A 33 -61.78 15.68 -31.12
C GLY A 33 -61.53 16.70 -29.99
N ASP A 34 -60.49 16.51 -29.24
CA ASP A 34 -60.13 17.36 -28.11
C ASP A 34 -59.21 18.52 -28.49
N GLY A 35 -58.77 18.55 -29.76
CA GLY A 35 -57.89 19.57 -30.34
C GLY A 35 -56.44 19.34 -30.09
N CYS A 36 -56.07 18.14 -29.68
CA CYS A 36 -54.71 17.66 -29.59
C CYS A 36 -54.35 16.83 -30.83
N SER A 37 -53.07 16.73 -31.16
CA SER A 37 -52.60 15.85 -32.24
C SER A 37 -52.35 14.46 -31.68
N ASP A 38 -52.82 13.42 -32.36
CA ASP A 38 -52.61 12.01 -32.02
C ASP A 38 -51.42 11.40 -32.83
N PHE A 39 -50.50 12.21 -33.30
CA PHE A 39 -49.28 11.68 -33.91
C PHE A 39 -48.41 11.01 -32.89
N ASP A 40 -47.96 9.82 -33.19
CA ASP A 40 -46.99 9.02 -32.51
C ASP A 40 -45.81 8.79 -33.53
N THR A 41 -44.75 9.56 -33.40
CA THR A 41 -43.71 9.67 -34.41
C THR A 41 -42.78 8.46 -34.43
N ASP A 42 -42.55 7.83 -33.29
CA ASP A 42 -41.64 6.70 -33.12
C ASP A 42 -42.34 5.36 -32.85
N GLU A 43 -43.72 5.42 -32.84
CA GLU A 43 -44.60 4.25 -32.75
C GLU A 43 -44.45 3.45 -31.42
N ASP A 44 -44.17 4.13 -30.31
CA ASP A 44 -43.97 3.48 -29.01
C ASP A 44 -45.25 3.34 -28.17
N GLY A 45 -46.36 3.98 -28.64
CA GLY A 45 -47.67 3.96 -28.01
C GLY A 45 -48.04 5.22 -27.24
N PHE A 46 -47.14 6.19 -27.17
CA PHE A 46 -47.39 7.52 -26.64
C PHE A 46 -47.46 8.53 -27.79
N VAL A 47 -48.41 9.43 -27.74
CA VAL A 47 -48.48 10.51 -28.73
C VAL A 47 -47.44 11.58 -28.42
N ASP A 48 -46.84 12.18 -29.46
CA ASP A 48 -45.73 13.14 -29.35
C ASP A 48 -45.88 14.22 -28.26
N GLN A 49 -47.12 14.57 -27.92
CA GLN A 49 -47.42 15.61 -26.95
C GLN A 49 -47.39 15.14 -25.48
N ARG A 50 -47.44 13.83 -25.27
CA ARG A 50 -47.41 13.17 -23.95
C ARG A 50 -46.20 12.27 -23.81
N ASP A 51 -45.39 12.23 -24.84
CA ASP A 51 -44.18 11.48 -24.92
C ASP A 51 -43.00 12.32 -24.44
N ASN A 52 -42.22 11.78 -23.54
CA ASN A 52 -41.04 12.43 -23.04
C ASN A 52 -39.81 12.27 -23.97
N CYS A 53 -39.92 11.37 -25.00
CA CYS A 53 -38.95 11.22 -26.07
C CYS A 53 -39.59 11.12 -27.47
N PRO A 54 -40.26 12.14 -28.02
CA PRO A 54 -41.13 12.03 -29.22
C PRO A 54 -40.48 11.55 -30.51
N SER A 55 -39.23 11.17 -30.52
CA SER A 55 -38.50 10.69 -31.69
C SER A 55 -37.66 9.44 -31.40
N THR A 56 -37.75 8.90 -30.17
CA THR A 56 -36.97 7.77 -29.71
C THR A 56 -37.86 6.85 -28.90
N SER A 57 -38.24 5.72 -29.47
CA SER A 57 -39.18 4.78 -28.88
C SER A 57 -38.79 4.36 -27.46
N ASN A 58 -39.62 4.70 -26.47
CA ASN A 58 -39.42 4.43 -25.06
C ASN A 58 -40.73 4.15 -24.32
N ALA A 59 -41.44 3.12 -24.70
CA ALA A 59 -42.75 2.74 -24.17
C ALA A 59 -42.86 2.63 -22.64
N GLY A 60 -41.73 2.65 -21.90
CA GLY A 60 -41.64 2.73 -20.45
C GLY A 60 -41.81 4.14 -19.92
N GLN A 61 -41.52 5.15 -20.75
CA GLN A 61 -41.54 6.57 -20.39
C GLN A 61 -40.74 6.89 -19.09
N GLU A 62 -39.61 6.20 -18.95
CA GLU A 62 -38.70 6.44 -17.82
C GLU A 62 -38.13 7.86 -17.92
N ASP A 63 -38.00 8.53 -16.78
CA ASP A 63 -37.57 9.91 -16.60
C ASP A 63 -36.98 9.97 -15.16
N LEU A 64 -35.68 9.74 -15.06
CA LEU A 64 -35.02 9.48 -13.78
C LEU A 64 -34.92 10.75 -12.93
N ASP A 65 -34.57 11.89 -13.55
CA ASP A 65 -34.37 13.15 -12.84
C ASP A 65 -35.66 13.99 -12.76
N GLY A 66 -36.70 13.66 -13.58
CA GLY A 66 -38.01 14.29 -13.55
C GLY A 66 -38.09 15.63 -14.29
N ASP A 67 -37.16 15.90 -15.21
CA ASP A 67 -37.13 17.16 -15.98
C ASP A 67 -38.11 17.19 -17.16
N SER A 68 -38.72 16.05 -17.47
CA SER A 68 -39.66 15.79 -18.56
C SER A 68 -39.02 15.52 -19.92
N ILE A 69 -37.74 15.22 -19.95
CA ILE A 69 -37.04 14.52 -21.02
C ILE A 69 -36.91 13.07 -20.58
N GLY A 70 -37.20 12.10 -21.44
CA GLY A 70 -37.12 10.70 -21.06
C GLY A 70 -35.66 10.20 -21.16
N ASP A 71 -35.29 9.27 -20.29
CA ASP A 71 -33.93 8.66 -20.22
C ASP A 71 -33.43 8.25 -21.62
N ALA A 72 -34.31 7.76 -22.48
CA ALA A 72 -33.91 7.28 -23.80
C ALA A 72 -33.37 8.37 -24.75
N CYS A 73 -33.69 9.62 -24.49
CA CYS A 73 -33.30 10.77 -25.30
C CYS A 73 -32.64 11.89 -24.47
N ASP A 74 -32.46 11.65 -23.19
CA ASP A 74 -31.78 12.57 -22.32
C ASP A 74 -30.25 12.45 -22.50
N LEU A 75 -29.55 13.56 -22.37
CA LEU A 75 -28.09 13.65 -22.41
C LEU A 75 -27.49 13.66 -20.99
N ASP A 76 -28.32 13.80 -19.97
CA ASP A 76 -27.96 13.91 -18.55
C ASP A 76 -29.09 13.24 -17.76
N GLU A 77 -29.10 11.87 -17.75
CA GLU A 77 -30.23 11.05 -17.34
C GLU A 77 -30.61 11.22 -15.86
N ASP A 78 -29.65 11.51 -14.99
CA ASP A 78 -29.89 11.68 -13.56
C ASP A 78 -29.87 13.14 -13.09
N GLY A 79 -29.51 14.06 -14.02
CA GLY A 79 -29.65 15.50 -13.82
C GLY A 79 -28.60 16.08 -12.85
N ASP A 80 -27.42 15.47 -12.75
CA ASP A 80 -26.35 15.91 -11.86
C ASP A 80 -25.51 17.04 -12.47
N GLY A 81 -25.66 17.28 -13.79
CA GLY A 81 -24.96 18.32 -14.55
C GLY A 81 -23.77 17.80 -15.36
N ILE A 82 -23.46 16.51 -15.30
CA ILE A 82 -22.50 15.81 -16.14
C ILE A 82 -23.26 15.05 -17.22
N VAL A 83 -22.82 15.16 -18.47
CA VAL A 83 -23.52 14.47 -19.57
C VAL A 83 -23.17 12.98 -19.57
N ASN A 84 -24.13 12.11 -19.89
CA ASN A 84 -24.02 10.64 -19.84
C ASN A 84 -22.72 10.04 -20.46
N ILE A 85 -22.16 10.72 -21.45
CA ILE A 85 -20.96 10.23 -22.14
C ILE A 85 -19.66 10.55 -21.39
N GLU A 86 -19.70 11.52 -20.51
CA GLU A 86 -18.57 11.96 -19.65
C GLU A 86 -18.77 11.53 -18.21
N ASP A 87 -19.95 10.99 -17.88
CA ASP A 87 -20.38 10.57 -16.57
C ASP A 87 -20.02 9.10 -16.29
N GLY A 88 -19.31 8.87 -15.21
CA GLY A 88 -18.95 7.54 -14.70
C GLY A 88 -20.16 6.78 -14.13
N CYS A 89 -21.17 7.52 -13.64
CA CYS A 89 -22.36 6.98 -12.98
C CYS A 89 -23.69 7.51 -13.56
N PRO A 90 -23.94 7.45 -14.87
CA PRO A 90 -25.00 8.19 -15.58
C PRO A 90 -26.44 7.81 -15.20
N ARG A 91 -26.64 7.04 -14.20
CA ARG A 91 -27.96 6.60 -13.68
C ARG A 91 -27.93 6.40 -12.17
N ASP A 92 -27.22 7.23 -11.48
CA ASP A 92 -27.13 7.13 -10.03
C ASP A 92 -28.35 7.74 -9.28
N LEU A 93 -28.12 8.50 -8.25
CA LEU A 93 -29.20 9.15 -7.50
C LEU A 93 -29.61 10.46 -8.17
N ALA A 94 -30.80 10.51 -8.78
CA ALA A 94 -31.33 11.73 -9.32
C ALA A 94 -31.44 12.88 -8.31
N LEU A 95 -31.34 14.13 -8.82
CA LEU A 95 -31.55 15.36 -8.07
C LEU A 95 -30.44 15.75 -7.10
N TRP A 96 -29.21 15.51 -7.47
CA TRP A 96 -28.05 16.15 -6.88
C TRP A 96 -27.27 16.93 -7.95
N ASP A 97 -26.43 17.86 -7.56
CA ASP A 97 -25.59 18.58 -8.50
C ASP A 97 -24.13 18.15 -8.24
N SER A 98 -23.40 17.70 -9.29
CA SER A 98 -21.96 17.44 -9.21
C SER A 98 -21.21 18.72 -8.88
N THR A 99 -20.48 18.69 -7.78
CA THR A 99 -19.68 19.82 -7.29
C THR A 99 -18.41 19.29 -6.61
N GLU A 100 -17.35 20.09 -6.51
CA GLU A 100 -16.11 19.74 -5.78
C GLU A 100 -16.28 19.33 -4.31
N MET A 101 -17.48 19.42 -3.76
CA MET A 101 -17.76 19.04 -2.37
C MET A 101 -18.31 17.62 -2.23
N ASN A 102 -18.84 17.04 -3.30
CA ASN A 102 -19.57 15.78 -3.32
C ASN A 102 -19.24 14.89 -4.52
N ASP A 103 -18.35 15.35 -5.38
CA ASP A 103 -17.80 14.73 -6.56
C ASP A 103 -16.46 15.42 -6.80
N TRP A 104 -15.42 14.87 -6.18
CA TRP A 104 -14.12 15.54 -6.10
C TRP A 104 -13.42 15.58 -7.45
N ASP A 105 -13.41 14.49 -8.20
CA ASP A 105 -12.77 14.38 -9.52
C ASP A 105 -13.70 14.82 -10.66
N ARG A 106 -15.00 14.97 -10.39
CA ARG A 106 -16.05 15.38 -11.36
C ARG A 106 -16.29 14.37 -12.46
N ASP A 107 -16.30 13.14 -12.09
CA ASP A 107 -16.62 12.03 -12.98
C ASP A 107 -18.14 11.72 -13.05
N GLY A 108 -18.98 12.39 -12.22
CA GLY A 108 -20.41 12.19 -12.13
C GLY A 108 -20.83 11.12 -11.11
N CYS A 109 -19.91 10.54 -10.37
CA CYS A 109 -20.20 9.64 -9.26
C CYS A 109 -20.16 10.44 -7.95
N GLN A 110 -21.03 10.10 -7.00
CA GLN A 110 -21.05 10.80 -5.71
C GLN A 110 -20.08 10.17 -4.72
N ASP A 111 -19.04 10.89 -4.28
CA ASP A 111 -17.93 10.48 -3.42
C ASP A 111 -18.31 9.56 -2.26
N SER A 112 -19.37 9.80 -1.57
CA SER A 112 -19.71 9.06 -0.35
C SER A 112 -20.72 7.93 -0.57
N ILE A 113 -21.16 7.70 -1.80
CA ILE A 113 -22.29 6.83 -2.12
C ILE A 113 -21.92 5.75 -3.14
N ASN A 114 -21.47 6.12 -4.30
CA ASN A 114 -21.23 5.22 -5.43
C ASN A 114 -19.84 5.39 -6.07
N ASP A 115 -19.13 6.45 -5.71
CA ASP A 115 -17.72 6.54 -6.03
C ASP A 115 -16.88 5.67 -5.07
N LEU A 116 -15.88 5.02 -5.59
CA LEU A 116 -14.96 4.15 -4.87
C LEU A 116 -13.51 4.60 -4.99
N ASP A 117 -13.27 5.66 -5.76
CA ASP A 117 -11.97 6.21 -6.11
C ASP A 117 -12.18 7.72 -6.32
N ASP A 118 -12.39 8.43 -5.19
CA ASP A 118 -12.89 9.83 -5.14
C ASP A 118 -12.03 10.83 -5.92
N ASP A 119 -10.77 10.52 -6.26
CA ASP A 119 -9.86 11.40 -7.01
C ASP A 119 -9.34 10.81 -8.32
N ASN A 120 -9.82 9.61 -8.68
CA ASN A 120 -9.55 8.93 -9.93
C ASN A 120 -8.05 8.68 -10.19
N ASP A 121 -7.36 8.28 -9.14
CA ASP A 121 -5.92 7.94 -9.19
C ASP A 121 -5.66 6.45 -9.48
N LEU A 122 -6.74 5.64 -9.58
CA LEU A 122 -6.75 4.19 -9.78
C LEU A 122 -6.45 3.39 -8.50
N MET A 123 -6.40 4.01 -7.34
CA MET A 123 -6.43 3.38 -6.03
C MET A 123 -7.82 3.56 -5.44
N LEU A 124 -8.39 2.48 -4.91
CA LEU A 124 -9.71 2.56 -4.30
C LEU A 124 -9.59 3.11 -2.88
N ASP A 125 -10.44 4.05 -2.49
CA ASP A 125 -10.45 4.64 -1.15
C ASP A 125 -10.51 3.57 -0.07
N MET A 126 -11.40 2.59 -0.21
CA MET A 126 -11.61 1.54 0.78
C MET A 126 -12.02 0.21 0.18
N ILE A 127 -11.55 -0.90 0.78
CA ILE A 127 -12.15 -2.22 0.60
C ILE A 127 -12.76 -2.68 1.93
N GLY A 128 -14.09 -2.60 2.02
CA GLY A 128 -14.85 -2.96 3.21
C GLY A 128 -14.63 -1.98 4.36
N SER A 129 -13.76 -2.31 5.32
CA SER A 129 -13.38 -1.41 6.42
C SER A 129 -11.90 -1.03 6.40
N ASN A 130 -11.17 -1.45 5.37
CA ASN A 130 -9.76 -1.12 5.22
C ASN A 130 -9.63 0.04 4.24
N GLN A 131 -9.07 1.12 4.72
CA GLN A 131 -8.61 2.23 3.88
C GLN A 131 -7.40 1.72 3.09
N LEU A 132 -7.42 1.92 1.80
CA LEU A 132 -6.33 1.57 0.91
C LEU A 132 -5.60 2.81 0.46
N ASP A 133 -6.36 3.81 0.06
CA ASP A 133 -5.89 5.13 -0.30
C ASP A 133 -5.85 6.01 0.94
N MET A 134 -4.68 6.56 1.25
CA MET A 134 -4.48 7.45 2.39
C MET A 134 -4.86 8.90 2.06
N CYS A 135 -4.92 9.23 0.75
CA CYS A 135 -5.26 10.54 0.22
C CYS A 135 -6.51 10.52 -0.70
N PRO A 136 -7.66 9.96 -0.29
CA PRO A 136 -8.80 9.65 -1.15
C PRO A 136 -9.47 10.88 -1.82
N LYS A 137 -9.01 12.08 -1.60
CA LYS A 137 -9.39 13.34 -2.24
C LYS A 137 -8.15 14.17 -2.53
N GLY A 138 -7.13 13.48 -2.95
CA GLY A 138 -5.83 14.02 -3.23
C GLY A 138 -5.70 14.66 -4.62
N TYR A 139 -4.54 14.48 -5.20
CA TYR A 139 -4.23 14.92 -6.55
C TYR A 139 -4.97 14.06 -7.57
N ARG A 140 -5.66 14.68 -8.54
CA ARG A 140 -6.61 14.01 -9.43
C ARG A 140 -5.99 13.48 -10.70
N ASP A 141 -6.62 12.43 -11.29
CA ASP A 141 -6.35 11.96 -12.65
C ASP A 141 -4.91 11.52 -12.90
N TRP A 142 -4.33 10.81 -11.96
CA TRP A 142 -2.98 10.26 -12.09
C TRP A 142 -2.98 8.73 -11.92
N ASN A 143 -1.86 8.10 -11.69
CA ASN A 143 -1.78 6.66 -11.56
C ASN A 143 -0.97 6.26 -10.33
N ALA A 144 -1.65 6.01 -9.22
CA ALA A 144 -1.06 5.59 -7.94
C ALA A 144 -0.34 4.22 -8.00
N THR A 145 -0.49 3.47 -9.09
CA THR A 145 0.29 2.25 -9.29
C THR A 145 1.68 2.50 -9.90
N ASP A 146 2.00 3.75 -10.25
CA ASP A 146 3.32 4.13 -10.75
C ASP A 146 4.25 4.51 -9.59
N VAL A 147 5.09 3.58 -9.17
CA VAL A 147 6.07 3.74 -8.07
C VAL A 147 7.07 4.89 -8.24
N SER A 148 7.00 5.64 -9.30
CA SER A 148 7.78 6.87 -9.49
C SER A 148 7.01 8.11 -9.09
N LEU A 149 5.72 7.99 -8.83
CA LEU A 149 4.79 9.04 -8.43
C LEU A 149 4.18 8.78 -7.04
N ASP A 150 4.15 7.53 -6.62
CA ASP A 150 3.70 7.01 -5.34
C ASP A 150 4.64 5.87 -4.94
N ARG A 151 5.58 6.17 -4.11
CA ARG A 151 6.68 5.25 -3.85
C ARG A 151 6.31 4.13 -2.90
N ASP A 152 5.57 4.41 -1.87
CA ASP A 152 5.13 3.45 -0.86
C ASP A 152 3.78 2.81 -1.18
N GLN A 153 3.09 3.32 -2.21
CA GLN A 153 1.83 2.82 -2.74
C GLN A 153 0.68 2.96 -1.75
N ASP A 154 0.59 4.11 -1.13
CA ASP A 154 -0.46 4.45 -0.19
C ASP A 154 -1.58 5.32 -0.80
N GLY A 155 -1.45 5.74 -2.08
CA GLY A 155 -2.43 6.55 -2.81
C GLY A 155 -2.18 8.06 -2.72
N CYS A 156 -1.13 8.50 -2.04
CA CYS A 156 -0.73 9.90 -2.02
C CYS A 156 0.35 10.17 -3.09
N HIS A 157 0.26 11.32 -3.73
CA HIS A 157 1.22 11.68 -4.79
C HIS A 157 2.48 12.32 -4.20
N ASP A 158 3.65 11.67 -4.33
CA ASP A 158 4.94 12.04 -3.73
C ASP A 158 5.32 13.53 -3.90
N ASP A 159 5.07 14.15 -5.04
CA ASP A 159 5.51 15.53 -5.30
C ASP A 159 4.49 16.59 -4.87
N GLU A 160 3.23 16.24 -4.58
CA GLU A 160 2.13 17.19 -4.42
C GLU A 160 1.46 17.15 -3.03
N GLU A 161 1.32 15.99 -2.42
CA GLU A 161 0.50 15.82 -1.22
C GLU A 161 1.04 14.83 -0.18
N ASP A 162 1.94 13.93 -0.56
CA ASP A 162 2.57 13.03 0.38
C ASP A 162 3.58 13.80 1.26
N GLU A 163 3.55 13.57 2.54
CA GLU A 163 4.49 14.15 3.50
C GLU A 163 5.56 13.13 3.94
N ASP A 164 5.45 11.84 3.52
CA ASP A 164 6.33 10.72 3.89
C ASP A 164 6.45 9.74 2.70
N ASP A 165 7.11 10.19 1.61
CA ASP A 165 7.17 9.54 0.27
C ASP A 165 7.50 8.04 0.29
N ASP A 166 8.17 7.50 1.30
CA ASP A 166 8.54 6.08 1.37
C ASP A 166 7.87 5.31 2.52
N GLY A 167 7.01 5.99 3.30
CA GLY A 167 6.20 5.39 4.35
C GLY A 167 7.03 4.86 5.52
N ASP A 168 8.20 5.45 5.79
CA ASP A 168 9.13 4.98 6.81
C ASP A 168 8.79 5.48 8.22
N GLY A 169 7.95 6.54 8.28
CA GLY A 169 7.48 7.18 9.50
C GLY A 169 8.22 8.47 9.85
N PHE A 170 9.06 8.97 8.94
CA PHE A 170 9.66 10.29 9.00
C PHE A 170 9.05 11.16 7.89
N ASP A 171 8.63 12.38 8.24
CA ASP A 171 8.18 13.33 7.21
C ASP A 171 9.38 13.74 6.34
N ASP A 172 9.23 13.87 5.02
CA ASP A 172 10.27 14.21 4.02
C ASP A 172 11.16 15.39 4.42
N ILE A 173 10.58 16.38 5.11
CA ILE A 173 11.32 17.57 5.56
C ILE A 173 12.30 17.29 6.70
N PHE A 174 12.18 16.13 7.35
CA PHE A 174 13.05 15.70 8.44
C PHE A 174 13.85 14.45 8.07
N ASP A 175 13.51 13.84 6.95
CA ASP A 175 14.14 12.65 6.41
C ASP A 175 15.30 13.04 5.48
N LEU A 176 16.47 12.44 5.68
CA LEU A 176 17.59 12.59 4.75
C LEU A 176 17.51 11.62 3.55
N CYS A 177 16.63 10.62 3.63
CA CYS A 177 16.38 9.64 2.59
C CYS A 177 14.91 9.59 2.16
N PRO A 178 14.23 10.70 1.82
CA PRO A 178 12.77 10.78 1.67
C PRO A 178 12.18 9.91 0.55
N ARG A 179 12.99 9.22 -0.18
CA ARG A 179 12.64 8.20 -1.18
C ARG A 179 13.52 6.98 -1.02
N GLY A 180 13.78 6.62 0.21
CA GLY A 180 14.63 5.54 0.64
C GLY A 180 14.00 4.16 0.53
N LEU A 181 14.19 3.34 1.53
CA LEU A 181 13.58 2.01 1.64
C LEU A 181 12.14 2.14 2.12
N VAL A 182 11.23 1.57 1.34
CA VAL A 182 9.79 1.63 1.63
C VAL A 182 9.42 0.87 2.90
N GLY A 183 8.65 1.55 3.75
CA GLY A 183 8.02 1.02 4.96
C GLY A 183 8.75 1.33 6.26
N PRO A 184 8.10 1.14 7.41
CA PRO A 184 8.47 1.75 8.68
C PRO A 184 9.87 1.38 9.16
N VAL A 185 10.70 2.38 9.42
CA VAL A 185 12.03 2.26 9.99
C VAL A 185 11.96 2.11 11.51
N LEU A 186 12.66 1.11 12.04
CA LEU A 186 12.70 0.88 13.47
C LEU A 186 13.87 1.65 14.12
N PRO A 187 13.73 2.16 15.36
CA PRO A 187 14.83 2.85 16.05
C PRO A 187 16.11 2.02 16.28
N SER A 188 16.09 0.75 15.92
CA SER A 188 17.27 -0.14 15.95
C SER A 188 17.98 -0.24 14.60
N GLN A 189 17.38 0.32 13.57
CA GLN A 189 17.86 0.31 12.17
C GLN A 189 18.29 1.71 11.71
N ASP A 190 18.09 2.71 12.53
CA ASP A 190 18.37 4.10 12.31
C ASP A 190 18.87 4.66 13.66
N PHE A 191 20.18 4.80 13.78
CA PHE A 191 20.84 5.12 15.05
C PHE A 191 20.78 6.60 15.37
N ASP A 192 20.87 7.46 14.37
CA ASP A 192 20.87 8.91 14.54
C ASP A 192 19.49 9.54 14.34
N SER A 193 18.52 8.75 13.86
CA SER A 193 17.12 9.14 13.67
C SER A 193 16.95 10.22 12.60
N ASP A 194 17.58 10.00 11.47
CA ASP A 194 17.53 10.87 10.31
C ASP A 194 16.63 10.35 9.15
N GLY A 195 15.99 9.17 9.33
CA GLY A 195 15.10 8.52 8.38
C GLY A 195 15.78 7.49 7.48
N CYS A 196 17.11 7.47 7.42
CA CYS A 196 17.86 6.53 6.60
C CYS A 196 18.16 5.23 7.36
N VAL A 197 18.10 4.08 6.67
CA VAL A 197 18.42 2.78 7.29
C VAL A 197 19.93 2.55 7.37
N ASP A 198 20.46 2.38 8.60
CA ASP A 198 21.88 2.11 8.89
C ASP A 198 22.44 1.00 7.99
N GLY A 199 23.53 1.28 7.31
CA GLY A 199 24.30 0.32 6.53
C GLY A 199 23.67 -0.13 5.22
N GLU A 200 22.50 0.39 4.84
CA GLU A 200 21.83 0.13 3.56
C GLU A 200 21.80 1.38 2.68
N GLU A 201 21.20 2.46 3.11
CA GLU A 201 21.08 3.72 2.38
C GLU A 201 21.73 4.89 3.10
N ASP A 202 21.89 4.79 4.42
CA ASP A 202 22.63 5.75 5.18
C ASP A 202 24.13 5.71 4.85
N VAL A 203 24.70 6.89 4.67
CA VAL A 203 26.13 7.06 4.36
C VAL A 203 26.97 7.45 5.58
N ASP A 204 26.32 7.79 6.71
CA ASP A 204 26.93 8.22 7.97
C ASP A 204 26.03 7.82 9.14
N ASP A 205 25.96 6.50 9.44
CA ASP A 205 25.00 5.83 10.36
C ASP A 205 24.87 6.47 11.76
N ASP A 206 25.76 7.37 12.16
CA ASP A 206 25.72 8.00 13.49
C ASP A 206 25.82 9.53 13.44
N ALA A 207 25.76 10.12 12.25
CA ALA A 207 25.79 11.57 11.98
C ALA A 207 26.97 12.29 12.69
N ASP A 208 28.11 11.62 12.81
CA ASP A 208 29.29 12.21 13.43
C ASP A 208 30.13 13.05 12.45
N GLY A 209 29.81 12.99 11.16
CA GLY A 209 30.45 13.70 10.06
C GLY A 209 31.59 12.93 9.40
N VAL A 210 31.76 11.66 9.74
CA VAL A 210 32.73 10.73 9.11
C VAL A 210 31.93 9.61 8.44
N LEU A 211 32.00 9.55 7.11
CA LEU A 211 31.21 8.57 6.33
C LEU A 211 31.56 7.13 6.69
N ASN A 212 30.58 6.23 6.67
CA ASN A 212 30.70 4.80 6.97
C ASN A 212 31.89 4.09 6.33
N GLU A 213 32.30 4.50 5.11
CA GLU A 213 33.43 3.89 4.40
C GLU A 213 34.79 4.10 5.09
N VAL A 214 34.93 5.16 5.88
CA VAL A 214 36.18 5.57 6.53
C VAL A 214 36.06 5.67 8.04
N ASP A 215 34.85 5.52 8.56
CA ASP A 215 34.55 5.52 9.99
C ASP A 215 35.01 4.20 10.62
N ILE A 216 35.78 4.31 11.74
CA ILE A 216 36.24 3.18 12.55
C ILE A 216 35.31 2.92 13.71
N CYS A 217 34.52 3.92 14.10
CA CYS A 217 33.62 3.89 15.25
C CYS A 217 32.15 4.13 14.86
N PRO A 218 31.51 3.25 14.07
CA PRO A 218 30.23 3.48 13.38
C PRO A 218 28.99 3.63 14.30
N ARG A 219 29.17 3.89 15.56
CA ARG A 219 28.12 4.18 16.57
C ARG A 219 28.63 5.12 17.63
N THR A 220 29.10 6.26 17.20
CA THR A 220 29.49 7.34 18.11
C THR A 220 28.24 8.02 18.65
N PRO A 221 28.16 8.28 19.95
CA PRO A 221 26.99 8.95 20.52
C PRO A 221 26.75 10.32 19.89
N LEU A 222 25.50 10.62 19.52
CA LEU A 222 25.07 11.84 18.87
C LEU A 222 25.65 13.10 19.55
N SER A 223 26.03 14.08 18.74
CA SER A 223 26.59 15.37 19.20
C SER A 223 27.91 15.27 19.95
N THR A 224 28.64 14.16 19.82
CA THR A 224 29.97 13.99 20.41
C THR A 224 31.03 14.55 19.44
N VAL A 225 32.13 15.07 19.99
CA VAL A 225 33.26 15.50 19.16
C VAL A 225 34.13 14.29 18.81
N VAL A 226 34.33 14.06 17.52
CA VAL A 226 35.11 12.93 16.98
C VAL A 226 36.45 13.37 16.41
N ASP A 227 37.32 12.42 16.22
CA ASP A 227 38.58 12.60 15.48
C ASP A 227 38.36 12.35 13.96
N GLY A 228 39.43 12.34 13.18
CA GLY A 228 39.34 12.10 11.73
C GLY A 228 39.00 10.65 11.33
N ALA A 229 38.78 9.78 12.28
CA ALA A 229 38.39 8.39 12.10
C ALA A 229 36.99 8.06 12.66
N GLY A 230 36.21 9.09 13.02
CA GLY A 230 34.88 8.94 13.56
C GLY A 230 34.81 8.54 15.05
N CYS A 231 35.95 8.48 15.73
CA CYS A 231 35.98 8.03 17.11
C CYS A 231 35.91 9.19 18.10
N SER A 232 35.01 9.11 19.07
CA SER A 232 35.03 9.97 20.25
C SER A 232 36.24 9.66 21.14
N SER A 233 36.59 10.58 22.04
CA SER A 233 37.67 10.36 23.00
C SER A 233 37.47 9.10 23.87
N GLN A 234 36.20 8.67 24.04
CA GLN A 234 35.83 7.49 24.81
C GLN A 234 35.93 6.17 24.01
N GLN A 235 35.89 6.25 22.70
CA GLN A 235 35.96 5.10 21.78
C GLN A 235 37.38 4.93 21.18
N ALA A 236 38.18 6.01 21.15
CA ALA A 236 39.47 6.00 20.56
C ALA A 236 40.46 5.16 21.37
N ASP A 237 41.29 4.38 20.67
CA ASP A 237 42.44 3.65 21.17
C ASP A 237 43.64 4.07 20.31
N THR A 238 44.40 5.07 20.78
CA THR A 238 45.40 5.79 19.96
C THR A 238 46.61 4.93 19.59
N ASP A 239 47.03 4.02 20.44
CA ASP A 239 48.19 3.17 20.21
C ASP A 239 47.81 1.72 19.84
N SER A 240 46.50 1.43 19.78
CA SER A 240 45.95 0.14 19.36
C SER A 240 46.42 -1.03 20.22
N ASP A 241 46.50 -0.81 21.53
CA ASP A 241 46.89 -1.84 22.47
C ASP A 241 45.69 -2.62 23.06
N GLY A 242 44.46 -2.18 22.75
CA GLY A 242 43.17 -2.78 23.14
C GLY A 242 42.56 -2.15 24.40
N ILE A 243 43.15 -1.08 24.93
CA ILE A 243 42.63 -0.29 26.03
C ILE A 243 42.28 1.10 25.48
N LEU A 244 41.04 1.55 25.71
CA LEU A 244 40.56 2.86 25.22
C LEU A 244 41.30 4.00 25.91
N ASN A 245 41.49 5.12 25.22
CA ASN A 245 42.27 6.27 25.70
C ASN A 245 41.85 6.76 27.10
N ASP A 246 40.56 6.70 27.45
CA ASP A 246 40.03 7.14 28.75
C ASP A 246 40.46 6.20 29.91
N ASP A 247 40.65 4.92 29.62
CA ASP A 247 41.04 3.89 30.58
C ASP A 247 42.57 3.57 30.50
N ASP A 248 43.26 4.13 29.48
CA ASP A 248 44.69 3.88 29.23
C ASP A 248 45.61 4.84 29.98
N LEU A 249 46.39 4.33 30.89
CA LEU A 249 47.41 5.09 31.62
C LEU A 249 48.71 5.20 30.88
N CYS A 250 48.90 4.43 29.80
CA CYS A 250 50.12 4.37 29.00
C CYS A 250 49.88 4.62 27.50
N PRO A 251 49.40 5.79 27.07
CA PRO A 251 48.85 6.12 25.74
C PRO A 251 49.89 6.08 24.60
N SER A 252 50.90 5.31 24.70
CA SER A 252 51.94 5.14 23.67
C SER A 252 52.63 3.78 23.79
N THR A 253 51.85 2.75 24.11
CA THR A 253 52.33 1.38 24.17
C THR A 253 52.69 0.90 22.75
N PRO A 254 53.88 0.29 22.55
CA PRO A 254 54.28 -0.19 21.22
C PRO A 254 53.35 -1.31 20.72
N LEU A 255 52.94 -1.20 19.46
CA LEU A 255 52.03 -2.14 18.80
C LEU A 255 52.52 -3.59 18.96
N GLY A 256 51.67 -4.45 19.51
CA GLY A 256 51.90 -5.89 19.65
C GLY A 256 52.62 -6.29 20.94
N GLU A 257 52.88 -5.36 21.86
CA GLU A 257 53.29 -5.70 23.22
C GLU A 257 52.11 -6.18 24.05
N GLN A 258 52.36 -6.99 25.07
CA GLN A 258 51.34 -7.40 26.03
C GLN A 258 51.15 -6.29 27.05
N VAL A 259 49.91 -5.87 27.21
CA VAL A 259 49.54 -4.83 28.19
C VAL A 259 48.76 -5.40 29.37
N ASP A 260 48.75 -4.70 30.47
CA ASP A 260 47.86 -4.96 31.60
C ASP A 260 46.50 -4.25 31.41
N ALA A 261 45.68 -4.27 32.45
CA ALA A 261 44.32 -3.67 32.39
C ALA A 261 44.33 -2.13 32.31
N ASP A 262 45.48 -1.50 32.54
CA ASP A 262 45.73 -0.08 32.50
C ASP A 262 46.47 0.36 31.23
N GLY A 263 46.56 -0.50 30.19
CA GLY A 263 47.24 -0.19 28.93
C GLY A 263 48.77 -0.18 29.00
N CYS A 264 49.34 -0.55 30.14
CA CYS A 264 50.78 -0.49 30.30
C CYS A 264 51.49 -1.83 30.00
N THR A 265 52.64 -1.77 29.30
CA THR A 265 53.44 -2.95 28.92
C THR A 265 53.77 -3.81 30.10
N VAL A 266 53.41 -5.08 30.06
CA VAL A 266 53.78 -6.07 31.08
C VAL A 266 55.17 -6.59 30.77
N ILE A 267 56.18 -6.17 31.55
CA ILE A 267 57.52 -6.73 31.46
C ILE A 267 57.48 -8.15 32.02
N VAL A 268 57.33 -9.15 31.15
CA VAL A 268 57.55 -10.53 31.54
C VAL A 268 59.03 -10.71 31.78
N VAL A 269 59.46 -10.55 33.01
CA VAL A 269 60.81 -10.91 33.39
C VAL A 269 60.90 -12.43 33.29
N GLU A 270 61.36 -12.93 32.15
CA GLU A 270 61.81 -14.32 32.07
C GLU A 270 62.96 -14.49 33.08
N ASN A 271 62.57 -14.89 34.27
CA ASN A 271 63.58 -15.44 35.18
C ASN A 271 64.14 -16.68 34.50
N LYS A 272 65.29 -16.54 33.83
CA LYS A 272 66.10 -17.60 33.36
C LYS A 272 66.59 -18.36 34.59
N GLY A 273 65.66 -19.10 35.21
CA GLY A 273 65.97 -20.05 36.29
C GLY A 273 66.92 -21.06 35.72
N GLU A 274 68.08 -21.08 36.29
CA GLU A 274 69.12 -22.04 36.18
C GLU A 274 68.59 -23.45 35.99
N SER A 275 68.81 -24.06 34.82
CA SER A 275 68.37 -25.40 34.47
C SER A 275 69.06 -26.40 35.43
N THR A 276 68.38 -26.72 36.53
CA THR A 276 68.67 -27.95 37.25
C THR A 276 68.23 -29.10 36.35
N GLU A 277 69.14 -29.77 35.71
CA GLU A 277 68.90 -31.08 35.12
C GLU A 277 68.31 -32.01 36.19
N SER A 278 67.03 -32.15 36.20
CA SER A 278 66.41 -33.21 36.97
C SER A 278 66.64 -34.52 36.22
N SER A 279 67.65 -35.24 36.72
CA SER A 279 67.85 -36.63 36.38
C SER A 279 66.53 -37.38 36.53
N PHE A 280 65.92 -37.74 35.41
CA PHE A 280 64.77 -38.60 35.40
C PHE A 280 65.16 -39.97 35.98
N GLY A 281 64.90 -40.17 37.25
CA GLY A 281 65.13 -41.40 37.91
C GLY A 281 64.36 -42.57 37.27
N ILE A 282 64.99 -43.74 37.16
CA ILE A 282 64.39 -44.96 36.59
C ILE A 282 63.01 -45.26 37.13
N ASN A 283 62.67 -44.82 38.32
CA ASN A 283 61.32 -44.95 38.89
C ASN A 283 60.19 -44.18 38.17
N GLN A 284 60.52 -43.01 37.62
CA GLN A 284 59.50 -42.26 36.87
C GLN A 284 59.21 -42.90 35.50
N VAL A 285 60.21 -43.47 34.85
CA VAL A 285 60.01 -44.20 33.61
C VAL A 285 59.14 -45.45 33.81
N LEU A 286 59.33 -46.15 34.92
CA LEU A 286 58.54 -47.32 35.29
C LEU A 286 57.08 -46.96 35.62
N ILE A 287 56.88 -45.81 36.27
CA ILE A 287 55.53 -45.30 36.52
C ILE A 287 54.79 -44.96 35.24
N LEU A 288 55.45 -44.29 34.29
CA LEU A 288 54.89 -43.98 32.98
C LEU A 288 54.54 -45.24 32.16
N ILE A 289 55.42 -46.27 32.21
CA ILE A 289 55.13 -47.55 31.57
C ILE A 289 53.96 -48.26 32.23
N ALA A 290 53.88 -48.23 33.58
CA ALA A 290 52.68 -48.79 34.29
C ALA A 290 51.39 -48.10 33.95
N ILE A 291 51.40 -46.79 33.82
CA ILE A 291 50.23 -46.00 33.42
C ILE A 291 49.86 -46.33 31.96
N ALA A 292 50.80 -46.43 31.06
CA ALA A 292 50.58 -46.80 29.67
C ALA A 292 49.99 -48.21 29.53
N LEU A 293 50.49 -49.19 30.32
CA LEU A 293 49.94 -50.55 30.34
C LEU A 293 48.56 -50.60 30.96
N ALA A 294 48.26 -49.79 31.97
CA ALA A 294 46.92 -49.69 32.57
C ALA A 294 45.94 -49.06 31.57
N CYS A 295 46.35 -48.06 30.80
CA CYS A 295 45.52 -47.47 29.74
C CYS A 295 45.21 -48.48 28.62
N VAL A 296 46.19 -49.30 28.22
CA VAL A 296 45.95 -50.38 27.22
C VAL A 296 44.99 -51.45 27.77
N ALA A 297 45.17 -51.86 29.02
CA ALA A 297 44.24 -52.82 29.65
C ALA A 297 42.82 -52.23 29.83
N GLY A 298 42.69 -50.93 30.14
CA GLY A 298 41.40 -50.22 30.22
C GLY A 298 40.70 -50.08 28.88
N TYR A 299 41.45 -49.97 27.81
CA TYR A 299 40.89 -49.83 26.47
C TYR A 299 40.17 -51.11 26.01
N PHE A 300 40.54 -52.30 26.47
CA PHE A 300 39.88 -53.54 26.12
C PHE A 300 38.70 -53.91 26.98
N THR A 301 38.43 -53.19 28.09
CA THR A 301 37.33 -53.49 29.02
C THR A 301 36.15 -52.53 28.95
N PHE A 302 36.33 -51.43 28.29
CA PHE A 302 35.21 -50.45 28.11
C PHE A 302 34.51 -50.67 26.78
N LYS A 303 33.38 -51.36 26.80
CA LYS A 303 32.40 -51.28 25.73
C LYS A 303 31.86 -49.83 25.68
N PRO A 304 31.76 -49.19 24.50
CA PRO A 304 31.19 -47.88 24.43
C PRO A 304 29.75 -47.91 24.86
N VAL A 305 29.43 -47.30 25.98
CA VAL A 305 28.06 -46.93 26.36
C VAL A 305 27.63 -45.84 25.40
N LYS A 306 26.59 -46.14 24.61
CA LYS A 306 25.94 -45.11 23.79
C LYS A 306 25.58 -43.94 24.67
N ALA A 307 26.10 -42.78 24.36
CA ALA A 307 25.71 -41.52 24.96
C ALA A 307 24.22 -41.25 24.68
N PRO A 308 23.46 -40.82 25.67
CA PRO A 308 22.10 -40.35 25.42
C PRO A 308 22.19 -39.04 24.63
N THR A 309 21.74 -39.05 23.40
CA THR A 309 21.47 -37.87 22.58
C THR A 309 20.29 -37.12 23.21
N ASN A 310 20.58 -36.19 24.10
CA ASN A 310 19.64 -35.12 24.42
C ASN A 310 19.83 -34.02 23.37
N GLN A 311 19.22 -34.20 22.22
CA GLN A 311 18.83 -33.08 21.38
C GLN A 311 17.52 -32.52 21.95
N PRO A 312 17.41 -31.20 22.13
CA PRO A 312 16.10 -30.60 22.39
C PRO A 312 15.20 -30.92 21.21
N GLN A 313 14.09 -31.62 21.48
CA GLN A 313 13.04 -31.79 20.50
C GLN A 313 12.55 -30.39 20.10
N GLN A 314 12.90 -29.95 18.92
CA GLN A 314 12.12 -28.95 18.19
C GLN A 314 10.72 -29.54 18.04
N LYS A 315 9.78 -28.91 18.73
CA LYS A 315 8.36 -29.17 18.58
C LYS A 315 8.04 -28.96 17.11
N ALA A 316 7.73 -30.03 16.41
CA ALA A 316 7.26 -29.97 15.05
C ALA A 316 6.01 -29.08 15.02
N VAL A 317 6.10 -27.98 14.28
CA VAL A 317 4.93 -27.23 13.84
C VAL A 317 4.12 -28.20 12.99
N PRO A 318 2.83 -28.39 13.25
CA PRO A 318 2.02 -29.23 12.39
C PRO A 318 1.98 -28.58 11.01
N THR A 319 2.56 -29.23 10.03
CA THR A 319 2.31 -28.95 8.62
C THR A 319 0.82 -29.10 8.41
N LEU A 320 0.14 -28.00 8.11
CA LEU A 320 -1.20 -28.02 7.57
C LEU A 320 -1.08 -28.73 6.23
N GLU A 321 -1.53 -29.98 6.17
CA GLU A 321 -1.81 -30.63 4.90
C GLU A 321 -2.90 -29.80 4.22
N THR A 322 -2.54 -29.12 3.16
CA THR A 322 -3.49 -28.54 2.23
C THR A 322 -4.15 -29.69 1.50
N GLU A 323 -5.32 -30.12 1.98
CA GLU A 323 -6.25 -30.85 1.15
C GLU A 323 -6.55 -30.00 -0.09
N PRO A 324 -6.50 -30.56 -1.29
CA PRO A 324 -6.94 -29.83 -2.48
C PRO A 324 -8.44 -29.58 -2.33
N ALA A 325 -8.80 -28.30 -2.27
CA ALA A 325 -10.17 -27.86 -2.32
C ALA A 325 -10.80 -28.42 -3.61
N THR A 326 -11.71 -29.36 -3.44
CA THR A 326 -12.60 -29.80 -4.51
C THR A 326 -13.48 -28.62 -4.87
N VAL A 327 -13.23 -28.09 -6.06
CA VAL A 327 -14.12 -27.14 -6.72
C VAL A 327 -15.50 -27.84 -6.82
N PRO A 328 -16.58 -27.24 -6.29
CA PRO A 328 -17.90 -27.80 -6.53
C PRO A 328 -18.20 -27.69 -8.02
N GLU A 329 -18.44 -28.84 -8.63
CA GLU A 329 -18.97 -28.96 -9.97
C GLU A 329 -20.28 -28.16 -10.02
N VAL A 330 -20.29 -27.07 -10.78
CA VAL A 330 -21.53 -26.37 -11.12
C VAL A 330 -22.34 -27.29 -12.01
N SER A 331 -23.34 -27.92 -11.44
CA SER A 331 -24.34 -28.65 -12.21
C SER A 331 -25.05 -27.68 -13.14
N SER A 332 -24.82 -27.83 -14.42
CA SER A 332 -25.61 -27.19 -15.46
C SER A 332 -27.00 -27.81 -15.44
N GLU A 333 -27.92 -27.18 -14.71
CA GLU A 333 -29.35 -27.42 -14.94
C GLU A 333 -29.76 -26.58 -16.18
N PRO A 334 -30.55 -27.18 -17.06
CA PRO A 334 -30.99 -26.50 -18.26
C PRO A 334 -31.97 -25.39 -17.87
N VAL A 335 -31.74 -24.20 -18.43
CA VAL A 335 -32.69 -23.08 -18.38
C VAL A 335 -33.96 -23.53 -19.08
N GLU A 336 -35.01 -23.83 -18.32
CA GLU A 336 -36.34 -24.00 -18.89
C GLU A 336 -36.89 -22.66 -19.34
N ASP A 337 -37.19 -22.63 -20.65
CA ASP A 337 -37.96 -21.61 -21.31
C ASP A 337 -39.21 -21.20 -20.51
N CYS A 338 -39.22 -19.99 -19.98
CA CYS A 338 -40.45 -19.35 -19.59
C CYS A 338 -41.10 -18.70 -20.83
N LEU A 339 -41.75 -19.52 -21.62
CA LEU A 339 -42.71 -19.06 -22.62
C LEU A 339 -44.10 -18.90 -22.00
N LEU A 340 -44.64 -17.70 -22.20
CA LEU A 340 -46.04 -17.40 -22.37
C LEU A 340 -46.96 -17.37 -21.12
N TYR A 341 -47.30 -16.17 -20.69
CA TYR A 341 -48.66 -15.91 -20.29
C TYR A 341 -49.25 -14.80 -21.16
N THR A 342 -50.02 -15.26 -22.19
CA THR A 342 -51.05 -14.44 -22.85
C THR A 342 -52.38 -14.75 -22.18
N SER A 343 -53.04 -13.77 -21.61
CA SER A 343 -54.52 -13.61 -21.56
C SER A 343 -54.82 -12.22 -21.03
#